data_f36874ff78c7804849e93cb97971278f
#
_entry.id   f36874ff78c7804849e93cb97971278f
#
_cell.length_a   1.000
_cell.length_b   1.000
_cell.length_c   1.000
_cell.angle_alpha   90.00
_cell.angle_beta   90.00
_cell.angle_gamma   90.00
#
_symmetry.space_group_name_H-M   'P 1'
#
loop_
_entity.id
_entity.type
_entity.pdbx_description
1 polymer ?
#
loop_
_entity_poly.entity_id
_entity_poly.type
_entity_poly.pdbx_seq_one_letter_code
_entity_poly.pdbx_strand_id
1 'polypeptide(L)'
;EELTGPHGPMAVRFYYPTDEALAGKEAQSPTTPVIVYVHGGGFVLGNLDTHDRICRILARNTGAIVVAVDYRLSPEAKFPSAVEEVAFVAQFLHEEGAAYGIDTERMGFAGDSGGAHLNLAATFYLRDTTDSIAHIKCLLLYYGWFGLTDSSSMRLLGGPWDGLAEED
;
A
#
# COMPACT_ATOMS: atom_id res chain seq x y z
N GLU A 1 -12.68 -7.27 2.78
CA GLU A 1 -13.04 -7.66 1.39
C GLU A 1 -11.97 -8.61 0.83
N GLU A 2 -12.36 -9.50 -0.06
CA GLU A 2 -11.46 -10.35 -0.82
C GLU A 2 -11.54 -9.94 -2.30
N LEU A 3 -10.39 -9.70 -2.91
CA LEU A 3 -10.27 -9.36 -4.33
C LEU A 3 -9.63 -10.53 -5.09
N THR A 4 -9.96 -10.67 -6.37
CA THR A 4 -9.26 -11.59 -7.25
C THR A 4 -8.10 -10.85 -7.91
N GLY A 5 -6.94 -10.91 -7.28
CA GLY A 5 -5.72 -10.24 -7.73
C GLY A 5 -4.96 -11.01 -8.82
N PRO A 6 -3.83 -10.48 -9.28
CA PRO A 6 -3.05 -11.06 -10.38
C PRO A 6 -2.51 -12.46 -10.07
N HIS A 7 -2.34 -12.79 -8.79
CA HIS A 7 -1.82 -14.07 -8.33
C HIS A 7 -2.86 -14.92 -7.59
N GLY A 8 -4.15 -14.58 -7.68
CA GLY A 8 -5.27 -15.26 -7.04
C GLY A 8 -5.89 -14.43 -5.91
N PRO A 9 -6.67 -15.03 -5.01
CA PRO A 9 -7.36 -14.29 -3.95
C PRO A 9 -6.38 -13.52 -3.07
N MET A 10 -6.74 -12.30 -2.73
CA MET A 10 -6.00 -11.44 -1.82
C MET A 10 -6.95 -10.62 -0.96
N ALA A 11 -6.59 -10.39 0.31
CA ALA A 11 -7.41 -9.64 1.23
C ALA A 11 -7.03 -8.15 1.22
N VAL A 12 -8.04 -7.30 1.34
CA VAL A 12 -7.88 -5.87 1.63
C VAL A 12 -8.80 -5.47 2.77
N ARG A 13 -8.40 -4.47 3.56
CA ARG A 13 -9.22 -3.96 4.66
C ARG A 13 -9.47 -2.48 4.50
N PHE A 14 -10.76 -2.09 4.46
CA PHE A 14 -11.20 -0.71 4.38
C PHE A 14 -11.39 -0.13 5.78
N TYR A 15 -10.87 1.06 5.98
CA TYR A 15 -11.04 1.86 7.20
C TYR A 15 -11.70 3.19 6.80
N TYR A 16 -12.94 3.35 7.19
CA TYR A 16 -13.69 4.57 6.95
C TYR A 16 -13.41 5.58 8.07
N PRO A 17 -13.12 6.86 7.76
CA PRO A 17 -12.74 7.85 8.74
C PRO A 17 -13.90 8.28 9.67
N THR A 18 -15.13 8.26 9.15
CA THR A 18 -16.35 8.67 9.84
C THR A 18 -17.55 7.84 9.38
N ASP A 19 -18.66 7.95 10.12
CA ASP A 19 -19.92 7.31 9.74
C ASP A 19 -20.50 7.96 8.46
N GLU A 20 -20.27 9.25 8.22
CA GLU A 20 -20.66 9.92 7.00
C GLU A 20 -19.89 9.39 5.77
N ALA A 21 -18.61 9.07 5.92
CA ALA A 21 -17.83 8.46 4.83
C ALA A 21 -18.32 7.05 4.51
N LEU A 22 -18.73 6.30 5.54
CA LEU A 22 -19.34 4.98 5.37
C LEU A 22 -20.74 5.10 4.71
N ALA A 23 -21.55 6.09 5.14
CA ALA A 23 -22.84 6.39 4.52
C ALA A 23 -22.69 6.85 3.06
N GLY A 24 -21.59 7.52 2.72
CA GLY A 24 -21.23 7.88 1.35
C GLY A 24 -21.06 6.68 0.43
N LYS A 25 -20.52 5.56 0.95
CA LYS A 25 -20.51 4.27 0.23
C LYS A 25 -21.93 3.78 -0.06
N GLU A 26 -22.81 3.82 0.95
CA GLU A 26 -24.20 3.35 0.82
C GLU A 26 -25.01 4.23 -0.15
N ALA A 27 -24.75 5.54 -0.14
CA ALA A 27 -25.40 6.49 -1.03
C ALA A 27 -24.80 6.56 -2.45
N GLN A 28 -23.72 5.80 -2.70
CA GLN A 28 -22.93 5.87 -3.95
C GLN A 28 -22.50 7.31 -4.31
N SER A 29 -22.10 8.07 -3.29
CA SER A 29 -21.63 9.45 -3.44
C SER A 29 -20.11 9.51 -3.21
N PRO A 30 -19.28 9.27 -4.23
CA PRO A 30 -17.83 9.14 -4.10
C PRO A 30 -17.18 10.51 -3.91
N THR A 31 -16.92 10.88 -2.66
CA THR A 31 -16.31 12.18 -2.32
C THR A 31 -15.09 12.08 -1.42
N THR A 32 -14.79 10.91 -0.90
CA THR A 32 -13.73 10.71 0.10
C THR A 32 -12.44 10.25 -0.57
N PRO A 33 -11.31 10.96 -0.38
CA PRO A 33 -10.02 10.49 -0.91
C PRO A 33 -9.64 9.13 -0.34
N VAL A 34 -8.77 8.40 -1.03
CA VAL A 34 -8.28 7.10 -0.58
C VAL A 34 -6.77 7.12 -0.34
N ILE A 35 -6.34 6.39 0.67
CA ILE A 35 -4.94 6.06 0.92
C ILE A 35 -4.79 4.53 0.86
N VAL A 36 -4.01 4.06 -0.09
CA VAL A 36 -3.57 2.66 -0.13
C VAL A 36 -2.43 2.50 0.87
N TYR A 37 -2.62 1.67 1.89
CA TYR A 37 -1.62 1.42 2.91
C TYR A 37 -0.96 0.06 2.72
N VAL A 38 0.37 0.06 2.64
CA VAL A 38 1.19 -1.14 2.49
C VAL A 38 2.08 -1.27 3.71
N HIS A 39 1.94 -2.37 4.44
CA HIS A 39 2.65 -2.61 5.69
C HIS A 39 4.13 -2.96 5.47
N GLY A 40 4.96 -2.63 6.47
CA GLY A 40 6.34 -3.06 6.55
C GLY A 40 6.50 -4.50 7.03
N GLY A 41 7.74 -4.94 7.20
CA GLY A 41 8.09 -6.26 7.68
C GLY A 41 9.10 -6.98 6.78
N GLY A 42 9.96 -6.21 6.06
CA GLY A 42 11.04 -6.77 5.23
C GLY A 42 10.56 -7.70 4.13
N PHE A 43 9.31 -7.56 3.68
CA PHE A 43 8.65 -8.41 2.68
C PHE A 43 8.34 -9.85 3.15
N VAL A 44 8.70 -10.22 4.38
CA VAL A 44 8.58 -11.58 4.93
C VAL A 44 7.66 -11.65 6.15
N LEU A 45 7.29 -10.52 6.75
CA LEU A 45 6.47 -10.41 7.95
C LEU A 45 5.37 -9.34 7.76
N GLY A 46 4.41 -9.36 8.67
CA GLY A 46 3.31 -8.39 8.69
C GLY A 46 2.03 -8.94 8.09
N ASN A 47 0.94 -8.27 8.35
CA ASN A 47 -0.39 -8.53 7.83
C ASN A 47 -1.34 -7.37 8.20
N LEU A 48 -2.62 -7.48 7.84
CA LEU A 48 -3.64 -6.49 8.13
C LEU A 48 -3.82 -6.21 9.64
N ASP A 49 -3.57 -7.21 10.51
CA ASP A 49 -3.77 -7.05 11.96
C ASP A 49 -2.60 -6.34 12.62
N THR A 50 -1.38 -6.60 12.18
CA THR A 50 -0.18 -5.95 12.73
C THR A 50 -0.19 -4.44 12.53
N HIS A 51 -0.82 -3.96 11.47
CA HIS A 51 -0.89 -2.55 11.11
C HIS A 51 -2.29 -1.93 11.24
N ASP A 52 -3.25 -2.65 11.85
CA ASP A 52 -4.63 -2.18 12.05
C ASP A 52 -4.70 -0.83 12.76
N ARG A 53 -3.91 -0.67 13.83
CA ARG A 53 -3.91 0.57 14.63
C ARG A 53 -3.47 1.79 13.81
N ILE A 54 -2.41 1.67 13.02
CA ILE A 54 -1.91 2.82 12.24
C ILE A 54 -2.90 3.18 11.14
N CYS A 55 -3.53 2.20 10.48
CA CYS A 55 -4.53 2.43 9.45
C CYS A 55 -5.76 3.17 10.01
N ARG A 56 -6.24 2.80 11.21
CA ARG A 56 -7.33 3.50 11.90
C ARG A 56 -6.97 4.96 12.25
N ILE A 57 -5.76 5.16 12.78
CA ILE A 57 -5.27 6.50 13.14
C ILE A 57 -5.14 7.35 11.87
N LEU A 58 -4.60 6.79 10.81
CA LEU A 58 -4.42 7.48 9.52
C LEU A 58 -5.77 7.89 8.94
N ALA A 59 -6.73 6.95 8.85
CA ALA A 59 -8.08 7.25 8.36
C ALA A 59 -8.73 8.39 9.15
N ARG A 60 -8.74 8.27 10.48
CA ARG A 60 -9.37 9.25 11.37
C ARG A 60 -8.73 10.65 11.27
N ASN A 61 -7.40 10.72 11.16
CA ASN A 61 -6.69 12.01 11.19
C ASN A 61 -6.66 12.69 9.83
N THR A 62 -6.70 11.94 8.73
CA THR A 62 -6.66 12.50 7.38
C THR A 62 -8.04 12.75 6.80
N GLY A 63 -9.09 12.08 7.32
CA GLY A 63 -10.41 12.09 6.72
C GLY A 63 -10.49 11.28 5.40
N ALA A 64 -9.44 10.53 5.06
CA ALA A 64 -9.42 9.65 3.89
C ALA A 64 -9.88 8.23 4.25
N ILE A 65 -10.46 7.51 3.31
CA ILE A 65 -10.61 6.06 3.42
C ILE A 65 -9.21 5.45 3.30
N VAL A 66 -8.82 4.58 4.26
CA VAL A 66 -7.56 3.84 4.15
C VAL A 66 -7.88 2.42 3.71
N VAL A 67 -7.18 1.93 2.69
CA VAL A 67 -7.29 0.55 2.20
C VAL A 67 -5.96 -0.13 2.43
N ALA A 68 -5.90 -1.02 3.42
CA ALA A 68 -4.71 -1.81 3.72
C ALA A 68 -4.67 -3.06 2.84
N VAL A 69 -3.49 -3.37 2.33
CA VAL A 69 -3.24 -4.47 1.39
C VAL A 69 -2.52 -5.61 2.12
N ASP A 70 -3.08 -6.82 2.02
CA ASP A 70 -2.46 -8.06 2.51
C ASP A 70 -1.70 -8.72 1.35
N TYR A 71 -0.59 -8.11 0.98
CA TYR A 71 0.23 -8.60 -0.11
C TYR A 71 0.97 -9.90 0.25
N ARG A 72 1.27 -10.71 -0.75
CA ARG A 72 1.99 -11.97 -0.56
C ARG A 72 3.42 -11.75 -0.10
N LEU A 73 3.80 -12.51 0.92
CA LEU A 73 5.12 -12.43 1.54
C LEU A 73 6.10 -13.41 0.90
N SER A 74 7.38 -13.07 0.97
CA SER A 74 8.47 -14.00 0.72
C SER A 74 8.62 -14.95 1.92
N PRO A 75 9.13 -16.18 1.72
CA PRO A 75 9.64 -16.75 0.46
C PRO A 75 8.57 -17.40 -0.43
N GLU A 76 7.29 -17.47 0.02
CA GLU A 76 6.20 -18.13 -0.71
C GLU A 76 5.92 -17.42 -2.04
N ALA A 77 6.01 -16.10 -2.05
CA ALA A 77 5.93 -15.29 -3.27
C ALA A 77 7.17 -14.40 -3.40
N LYS A 78 7.76 -14.42 -4.59
CA LYS A 78 8.98 -13.64 -4.88
C LYS A 78 8.64 -12.38 -5.67
N PHE A 79 9.59 -11.44 -5.70
CA PHE A 79 9.51 -10.30 -6.60
C PHE A 79 9.19 -10.81 -8.04
N PRO A 80 8.28 -10.16 -8.76
CA PRO A 80 7.61 -8.89 -8.45
C PRO A 80 6.20 -9.03 -7.83
N SER A 81 5.77 -10.21 -7.37
CA SER A 81 4.37 -10.49 -6.99
C SER A 81 3.74 -9.44 -6.07
N ALA A 82 4.42 -9.05 -5.00
CA ALA A 82 3.90 -8.04 -4.07
C ALA A 82 3.73 -6.66 -4.74
N VAL A 83 4.63 -6.28 -5.65
CA VAL A 83 4.54 -5.02 -6.41
C VAL A 83 3.31 -5.03 -7.31
N GLU A 84 3.09 -6.14 -8.01
CA GLU A 84 1.95 -6.32 -8.91
C GLU A 84 0.63 -6.32 -8.16
N GLU A 85 0.58 -6.90 -6.96
CA GLU A 85 -0.61 -6.89 -6.09
C GLU A 85 -0.94 -5.49 -5.57
N VAL A 86 0.07 -4.73 -5.12
CA VAL A 86 -0.14 -3.34 -4.69
C VAL A 86 -0.60 -2.46 -5.86
N ALA A 87 0.00 -2.62 -7.03
CA ALA A 87 -0.40 -1.92 -8.24
C ALA A 87 -1.83 -2.28 -8.67
N PHE A 88 -2.18 -3.56 -8.60
CA PHE A 88 -3.53 -4.04 -8.88
C PHE A 88 -4.58 -3.40 -7.95
N VAL A 89 -4.31 -3.34 -6.64
CA VAL A 89 -5.25 -2.71 -5.69
C VAL A 89 -5.44 -1.23 -6.02
N ALA A 90 -4.38 -0.50 -6.36
CA ALA A 90 -4.50 0.90 -6.75
C ALA A 90 -5.34 1.08 -8.03
N GLN A 91 -5.12 0.24 -9.02
CA GLN A 91 -5.89 0.27 -10.26
C GLN A 91 -7.37 -0.11 -10.02
N PHE A 92 -7.62 -1.16 -9.25
CA PHE A 92 -8.97 -1.56 -8.84
C PHE A 92 -9.71 -0.40 -8.15
N LEU A 93 -9.05 0.29 -7.23
CA LEU A 93 -9.66 1.43 -6.53
C LEU A 93 -9.87 2.65 -7.43
N HIS A 94 -9.05 2.82 -8.46
CA HIS A 94 -9.28 3.85 -9.47
C HIS A 94 -10.48 3.54 -10.37
N GLU A 95 -10.66 2.28 -10.75
CA GLU A 95 -11.73 1.84 -11.64
C GLU A 95 -13.06 1.64 -10.91
N GLU A 96 -13.04 0.98 -9.76
CA GLU A 96 -14.23 0.52 -9.04
C GLU A 96 -14.47 1.22 -7.70
N GLY A 97 -13.55 2.08 -7.26
CA GLY A 97 -13.56 2.70 -5.93
C GLY A 97 -14.80 3.54 -5.63
N ALA A 98 -15.48 4.06 -6.66
CA ALA A 98 -16.72 4.81 -6.50
C ALA A 98 -17.80 4.00 -5.77
N ALA A 99 -17.87 2.68 -5.98
CA ALA A 99 -18.79 1.78 -5.29
C ALA A 99 -18.51 1.69 -3.78
N TYR A 100 -17.32 2.11 -3.34
CA TYR A 100 -16.88 2.16 -1.95
C TYR A 100 -16.92 3.57 -1.36
N GLY A 101 -17.48 4.55 -2.07
CA GLY A 101 -17.52 5.94 -1.63
C GLY A 101 -16.22 6.73 -1.86
N ILE A 102 -15.29 6.17 -2.64
CA ILE A 102 -13.97 6.74 -2.91
C ILE A 102 -14.07 7.73 -4.09
N ASP A 103 -13.45 8.90 -3.91
CA ASP A 103 -13.10 9.78 -5.02
C ASP A 103 -11.87 9.21 -5.73
N THR A 104 -12.09 8.55 -6.85
CA THR A 104 -11.08 7.79 -7.57
C THR A 104 -9.97 8.65 -8.18
N GLU A 105 -10.16 9.97 -8.24
CA GLU A 105 -9.16 10.93 -8.71
C GLU A 105 -8.24 11.44 -7.60
N ARG A 106 -8.49 11.07 -6.33
CA ARG A 106 -7.71 11.52 -5.18
C ARG A 106 -7.17 10.35 -4.37
N MET A 107 -6.11 9.73 -4.89
CA MET A 107 -5.42 8.61 -4.26
C MET A 107 -4.05 9.03 -3.71
N GLY A 108 -3.68 8.50 -2.55
CA GLY A 108 -2.33 8.54 -2.01
C GLY A 108 -1.86 7.15 -1.66
N PHE A 109 -0.55 6.95 -1.62
CA PHE A 109 0.04 5.77 -1.01
C PHE A 109 0.66 6.11 0.34
N ALA A 110 0.54 5.21 1.30
CA ALA A 110 1.24 5.29 2.58
C ALA A 110 1.82 3.92 2.95
N GLY A 111 2.97 3.91 3.60
CA GLY A 111 3.57 2.66 4.06
C GLY A 111 4.88 2.89 4.78
N ASP A 112 5.31 1.88 5.51
CA ASP A 112 6.50 1.90 6.32
C ASP A 112 7.50 0.83 5.87
N SER A 113 8.81 1.10 5.99
CA SER A 113 9.88 0.14 5.71
C SER A 113 9.71 -0.54 4.34
N GLY A 114 9.59 -1.87 4.30
CA GLY A 114 9.32 -2.64 3.08
C GLY A 114 8.05 -2.20 2.35
N GLY A 115 6.99 -1.80 3.07
CA GLY A 115 5.76 -1.27 2.48
C GLY A 115 5.95 0.08 1.78
N ALA A 116 6.80 0.95 2.34
CA ALA A 116 7.19 2.19 1.68
C ALA A 116 7.93 1.91 0.36
N HIS A 117 8.82 0.92 0.37
CA HIS A 117 9.53 0.46 -0.84
C HIS A 117 8.55 -0.08 -1.89
N LEU A 118 7.62 -0.96 -1.49
CA LEU A 118 6.60 -1.52 -2.39
C LEU A 118 5.71 -0.44 -3.01
N ASN A 119 5.32 0.58 -2.24
CA ASN A 119 4.55 1.71 -2.77
C ASN A 119 5.27 2.47 -3.87
N LEU A 120 6.58 2.74 -3.68
CA LEU A 120 7.38 3.39 -4.71
C LEU A 120 7.52 2.50 -5.94
N ALA A 121 7.81 1.21 -5.75
CA ALA A 121 7.93 0.26 -6.84
C ALA A 121 6.61 0.10 -7.62
N ALA A 122 5.48 -0.01 -6.92
CA ALA A 122 4.16 -0.07 -7.55
C ALA A 122 3.81 1.21 -8.32
N THR A 123 4.22 2.39 -7.81
CA THR A 123 4.05 3.65 -8.54
C THR A 123 4.83 3.64 -9.85
N PHE A 124 6.07 3.17 -9.85
CA PHE A 124 6.86 3.05 -11.07
C PHE A 124 6.27 1.99 -12.01
N TYR A 125 5.84 0.86 -11.49
CA TYR A 125 5.18 -0.18 -12.26
C TYR A 125 3.92 0.38 -12.97
N LEU A 126 3.05 1.07 -12.24
CA LEU A 126 1.85 1.71 -12.82
C LEU A 126 2.21 2.76 -13.86
N ARG A 127 3.19 3.62 -13.59
CA ARG A 127 3.66 4.64 -14.57
C ARG A 127 4.08 4.01 -15.89
N ASP A 128 4.74 2.85 -15.83
CA ASP A 128 5.33 2.20 -17.00
C ASP A 128 4.35 1.24 -17.71
N THR A 129 3.24 0.89 -17.06
CA THR A 129 2.27 -0.10 -17.58
C THR A 129 0.87 0.45 -17.83
N THR A 130 0.57 1.68 -17.39
CA THR A 130 -0.74 2.32 -17.59
C THR A 130 -0.59 3.64 -18.36
N ASP A 131 -1.72 4.11 -18.93
CA ASP A 131 -1.73 5.38 -19.68
C ASP A 131 -1.52 6.61 -18.81
N SER A 132 -1.91 6.54 -17.52
CA SER A 132 -1.82 7.67 -16.59
C SER A 132 -1.85 7.22 -15.14
N ILE A 133 -1.05 7.88 -14.30
CA ILE A 133 -1.09 7.77 -12.83
C ILE A 133 -1.50 9.11 -12.19
N ALA A 134 -2.17 9.99 -12.93
CA ALA A 134 -2.51 11.33 -12.46
C ALA A 134 -3.47 11.34 -11.24
N HIS A 135 -4.18 10.25 -10.99
CA HIS A 135 -5.00 10.03 -9.80
C HIS A 135 -4.17 9.81 -8.53
N ILE A 136 -2.90 9.40 -8.63
CA ILE A 136 -1.99 9.27 -7.48
C ILE A 136 -1.40 10.65 -7.15
N LYS A 137 -1.81 11.24 -6.04
CA LYS A 137 -1.45 12.62 -5.67
C LYS A 137 -0.27 12.73 -4.73
N CYS A 138 -0.03 11.72 -3.89
CA CYS A 138 1.06 11.75 -2.92
C CYS A 138 1.55 10.35 -2.53
N LEU A 139 2.79 10.31 -2.06
CA LEU A 139 3.42 9.13 -1.48
C LEU A 139 3.92 9.51 -0.08
N LEU A 140 3.45 8.81 0.95
CA LEU A 140 3.86 8.93 2.34
C LEU A 140 4.74 7.73 2.69
N LEU A 141 6.04 7.85 2.46
CA LEU A 141 6.99 6.75 2.51
C LEU A 141 7.83 6.84 3.80
N TYR A 142 7.43 6.10 4.84
CA TYR A 142 8.09 6.11 6.13
C TYR A 142 9.29 5.16 6.13
N TYR A 143 10.50 5.70 6.36
CA TYR A 143 11.76 4.97 6.54
C TYR A 143 11.96 3.80 5.57
N GLY A 144 11.54 3.98 4.31
CA GLY A 144 11.75 2.98 3.26
C GLY A 144 13.20 2.90 2.82
N TRP A 145 13.58 1.73 2.38
CA TRP A 145 14.90 1.52 1.80
C TRP A 145 14.83 1.74 0.27
N PHE A 146 15.25 2.91 -0.20
CA PHE A 146 15.14 3.31 -1.61
C PHE A 146 16.46 3.24 -2.37
N GLY A 147 17.53 2.83 -1.72
CA GLY A 147 18.85 2.63 -2.32
C GLY A 147 18.88 1.34 -3.14
N LEU A 148 19.27 1.46 -4.39
CA LEU A 148 19.51 0.31 -5.27
C LEU A 148 20.97 -0.17 -5.18
N THR A 149 21.80 0.55 -4.41
CA THR A 149 23.19 0.23 -4.17
C THR A 149 23.48 0.27 -2.69
N ASP A 150 24.32 -0.62 -2.26
CA ASP A 150 24.84 -0.64 -0.92
C ASP A 150 25.50 0.69 -0.54
N SER A 151 25.11 1.25 0.59
CA SER A 151 25.66 2.48 1.12
C SER A 151 26.77 2.22 2.14
N SER A 152 27.72 3.15 2.26
CA SER A 152 28.77 3.06 3.27
C SER A 152 28.22 2.94 4.69
N SER A 153 27.06 3.54 4.98
CA SER A 153 26.41 3.42 6.29
C SER A 153 25.85 2.02 6.53
N MET A 154 25.30 1.34 5.53
CA MET A 154 24.86 -0.04 5.66
C MET A 154 26.04 -0.98 5.92
N ARG A 155 27.15 -0.83 5.19
CA ARG A 155 28.36 -1.62 5.39
C ARG A 155 28.99 -1.42 6.77
N LEU A 156 28.95 -0.21 7.29
CA LEU A 156 29.60 0.15 8.56
C LEU A 156 28.71 -0.09 9.78
N LEU A 157 27.39 0.09 9.65
CA LEU A 157 26.43 0.06 10.75
C LEU A 157 25.50 -1.15 10.71
N GLY A 158 25.29 -1.73 9.53
CA GLY A 158 24.56 -2.98 9.36
C GLY A 158 25.34 -4.16 9.95
N GLY A 159 24.62 -5.14 10.45
CA GLY A 159 25.20 -6.33 11.02
C GLY A 159 24.15 -7.42 11.23
N PRO A 160 24.54 -8.60 11.66
CA PRO A 160 23.62 -9.73 11.81
C PRO A 160 22.47 -9.48 12.82
N TRP A 161 22.53 -8.40 13.58
CA TRP A 161 21.44 -7.95 14.47
C TRP A 161 20.39 -7.10 13.79
N ASP A 162 20.64 -6.58 12.58
CA ASP A 162 19.67 -5.74 11.84
C ASP A 162 18.65 -6.58 11.07
N GLY A 163 18.90 -7.87 10.89
CA GLY A 163 18.06 -8.76 10.08
C GLY A 163 18.06 -8.45 8.60
N LEU A 164 18.98 -7.57 8.15
CA LEU A 164 19.17 -7.17 6.76
C LEU A 164 20.61 -7.43 6.37
N ALA A 165 20.88 -8.57 5.73
CA ALA A 165 22.19 -8.89 5.18
C ALA A 165 22.29 -8.47 3.70
N GLU A 166 23.53 -8.32 3.20
CA GLU A 166 23.78 -7.98 1.78
C GLU A 166 23.20 -9.01 0.78
N GLU A 167 22.81 -10.17 1.26
CA GLU A 167 22.33 -11.31 0.45
C GLU A 167 20.77 -11.41 0.44
N ASP A 168 20.07 -10.54 1.15
CA ASP A 168 18.60 -10.48 1.22
C ASP A 168 18.05 -9.44 0.24
#